data_a0a318fa91a2e908acc23a50faf130c9
#
_entry.id   a0a318fa91a2e908acc23a50faf130c9
#
_cell.length_a   1.000
_cell.length_b   1.000
_cell.length_c   1.000
_cell.angle_alpha   90.00
_cell.angle_beta   90.00
_cell.angle_gamma   90.00
#
_symmetry.space_group_name_H-M   'P 1'
#
loop_
_entity.id
_entity.type
_entity.pdbx_description
1 polymer ?
#
loop_
_entity_poly.entity_id
_entity_poly.type
_entity_poly.pdbx_seq_one_letter_code
_entity_poly.pdbx_strand_id
1 'polypeptide(L)'
;SLVGSEMCIRDSMIARLKEACGFEYTSRIQRMFTEASLTKELNDRFHDWRSQQHFDTGMPFYAFVLTSGIWPLQTIATDFIVPAELKQTYQDFMEFYQRAHAHRQLSWLWHLSTNEIRATFDSRKYIFTTSTYQAAILLLFNTQSVLTYDEIAAATGLDKNALNAALFPMTKFKLLLQLDDSYSLNTDFKAKKVRVNLHVPVRSEQKAESAEVAQTVHEDRKMLIQAVIVRIMKARKTYRHNLLLNEVIMQLQSRFQPKVPDIKKAIDTLIEKEYLSLI
;
A
#
# COMPACT_ATOMS: atom_id res chain seq x y z
N SER A 1 -27.62 12.12 3.54
CA SER A 1 -26.17 12.44 3.66
C SER A 1 -25.39 11.39 2.91
N LEU A 2 -24.44 11.79 2.06
CA LEU A 2 -23.61 10.92 1.22
C LEU A 2 -22.86 9.85 2.02
N VAL A 3 -22.42 10.16 3.21
CA VAL A 3 -21.68 9.24 4.12
C VAL A 3 -22.54 8.04 4.55
N GLY A 4 -23.85 8.23 4.74
CA GLY A 4 -24.75 7.13 5.09
C GLY A 4 -25.01 6.17 3.94
N SER A 5 -25.01 6.65 2.69
CA SER A 5 -25.23 5.80 1.51
C SER A 5 -23.99 4.96 1.17
N GLU A 6 -22.78 5.52 1.30
CA GLU A 6 -21.51 4.79 1.07
C GLU A 6 -21.31 3.67 2.10
N MET A 7 -21.64 3.92 3.36
CA MET A 7 -21.57 2.91 4.43
C MET A 7 -22.55 1.77 4.18
N CYS A 8 -23.76 2.08 3.71
CA CYS A 8 -24.79 1.08 3.40
C CYS A 8 -24.40 0.20 2.20
N ILE A 9 -23.80 0.78 1.15
CA ILE A 9 -23.33 0.03 -0.03
C ILE A 9 -22.18 -0.91 0.36
N ARG A 10 -21.23 -0.41 1.14
CA ARG A 10 -20.10 -1.19 1.65
C ARG A 10 -20.56 -2.39 2.49
N ASP A 11 -21.45 -2.16 3.45
CA ASP A 11 -21.93 -3.21 4.34
C ASP A 11 -22.76 -4.26 3.58
N SER A 12 -23.55 -3.83 2.60
CA SER A 12 -24.26 -4.74 1.70
C SER A 12 -23.31 -5.58 0.85
N MET A 13 -22.20 -4.99 0.34
CA MET A 13 -21.18 -5.72 -0.41
C MET A 13 -20.47 -6.77 0.47
N ILE A 14 -20.07 -6.39 1.70
CA ILE A 14 -19.45 -7.33 2.64
C ILE A 14 -20.39 -8.47 2.99
N ALA A 15 -21.67 -8.18 3.23
CA ALA A 15 -22.68 -9.21 3.54
C ALA A 15 -22.81 -10.22 2.40
N ARG A 16 -22.88 -9.77 1.15
CA ARG A 16 -22.92 -10.65 -0.04
C ARG A 16 -21.63 -11.47 -0.21
N LEU A 17 -20.47 -10.85 0.01
CA LEU A 17 -19.18 -11.57 -0.04
C LEU A 17 -19.10 -12.62 1.08
N LYS A 18 -19.62 -12.32 2.27
CA LYS A 18 -19.66 -13.25 3.39
C LYS A 18 -20.58 -14.45 3.10
N GLU A 19 -21.72 -14.22 2.48
CA GLU A 19 -22.65 -15.25 2.06
C GLU A 19 -22.04 -16.15 0.96
N ALA A 20 -21.36 -15.56 -0.02
CA ALA A 20 -20.75 -16.28 -1.14
C ALA A 20 -19.44 -16.98 -0.78
N CYS A 21 -18.57 -16.37 0.02
CA CYS A 21 -17.19 -16.83 0.28
C CYS A 21 -16.92 -17.27 1.71
N GLY A 22 -17.86 -17.08 2.62
CA GLY A 22 -17.75 -17.40 4.04
C GLY A 22 -17.06 -16.31 4.87
N PHE A 23 -17.18 -16.45 6.20
CA PHE A 23 -16.71 -15.48 7.19
C PHE A 23 -15.18 -15.29 7.17
N GLU A 24 -14.46 -16.38 7.05
CA GLU A 24 -12.99 -16.38 7.14
C GLU A 24 -12.35 -15.52 6.02
N TYR A 25 -12.90 -15.62 4.82
CA TYR A 25 -12.44 -14.83 3.67
C TYR A 25 -12.75 -13.33 3.82
N THR A 26 -13.90 -12.99 4.38
CA THR A 26 -14.35 -11.59 4.51
C THR A 26 -13.87 -10.90 5.79
N SER A 27 -13.42 -11.66 6.79
CA SER A 27 -12.99 -11.10 8.09
C SER A 27 -11.84 -10.10 7.94
N ARG A 28 -10.89 -10.38 7.05
CA ARG A 28 -9.75 -9.50 6.76
C ARG A 28 -10.22 -8.19 6.12
N ILE A 29 -11.08 -8.27 5.12
CA ILE A 29 -11.67 -7.10 4.45
C ILE A 29 -12.47 -6.26 5.44
N GLN A 30 -13.26 -6.90 6.30
CA GLN A 30 -14.05 -6.22 7.33
C GLN A 30 -13.16 -5.47 8.33
N ARG A 31 -12.03 -6.05 8.75
CA ARG A 31 -11.03 -5.38 9.59
C ARG A 31 -10.43 -4.16 8.89
N MET A 32 -10.07 -4.27 7.61
CA MET A 32 -9.55 -3.14 6.82
C MET A 32 -10.54 -1.98 6.80
N PHE A 33 -11.82 -2.24 6.59
CA PHE A 33 -12.86 -1.20 6.64
C PHE A 33 -13.03 -0.58 8.02
N THR A 34 -12.95 -1.38 9.07
CA THR A 34 -13.03 -0.88 10.46
C THR A 34 -11.85 0.07 10.75
N GLU A 35 -10.63 -0.30 10.37
CA GLU A 35 -9.46 0.55 10.54
C GLU A 35 -9.56 1.86 9.74
N ALA A 36 -10.05 1.79 8.49
CA ALA A 36 -10.29 2.98 7.69
C ALA A 36 -11.34 3.92 8.33
N SER A 37 -12.35 3.37 8.98
CA SER A 37 -13.38 4.17 9.68
C SER A 37 -12.81 4.84 10.94
N LEU A 38 -11.97 4.15 11.71
CA LEU A 38 -11.32 4.69 12.90
C LEU A 38 -10.27 5.76 12.59
N THR A 39 -9.74 5.76 11.38
CA THR A 39 -8.75 6.74 10.93
C THR A 39 -9.25 8.17 11.03
N LYS A 40 -10.51 8.42 10.71
CA LYS A 40 -11.08 9.77 10.79
C LYS A 40 -11.09 10.28 12.23
N GLU A 41 -11.61 9.50 13.16
CA GLU A 41 -11.66 9.84 14.57
C GLU A 41 -10.25 10.08 15.14
N LEU A 42 -9.29 9.26 14.75
CA LEU A 42 -7.89 9.42 15.16
C LEU A 42 -7.32 10.77 14.71
N ASN A 43 -7.57 11.15 13.46
CA ASN A 43 -7.08 12.43 12.93
C ASN A 43 -7.79 13.62 13.57
N ASP A 44 -9.10 13.55 13.83
CA ASP A 44 -9.85 14.60 14.53
C ASP A 44 -9.24 14.80 15.93
N ARG A 45 -8.99 13.73 16.69
CA ARG A 45 -8.32 13.77 18.00
C ARG A 45 -6.90 14.32 17.93
N PHE A 46 -6.15 14.00 16.87
CA PHE A 46 -4.81 14.55 16.67
C PHE A 46 -4.87 16.07 16.42
N HIS A 47 -5.81 16.53 15.59
CA HIS A 47 -6.01 17.96 15.35
C HIS A 47 -6.36 18.73 16.63
N ASP A 48 -7.27 18.18 17.45
CA ASP A 48 -7.64 18.77 18.74
C ASP A 48 -6.43 18.84 19.68
N TRP A 49 -5.68 17.74 19.79
CA TRP A 49 -4.48 17.68 20.61
C TRP A 49 -3.43 18.69 20.16
N ARG A 50 -3.18 18.79 18.86
CA ARG A 50 -2.21 19.72 18.29
C ARG A 50 -2.59 21.18 18.52
N SER A 51 -3.87 21.51 18.37
CA SER A 51 -4.39 22.86 18.65
C SER A 51 -4.19 23.28 20.10
N GLN A 52 -4.29 22.34 21.05
CA GLN A 52 -4.06 22.60 22.49
C GLN A 52 -2.58 22.83 22.82
N GLN A 53 -1.65 22.26 22.05
CA GLN A 53 -0.21 22.40 22.28
C GLN A 53 0.39 23.68 21.68
N HIS A 54 -0.38 24.52 21.00
CA HIS A 54 0.07 25.73 20.29
C HIS A 54 1.15 25.48 19.21
N PHE A 55 1.30 24.25 18.75
CA PHE A 55 2.23 23.86 17.69
C PHE A 55 1.58 23.86 16.30
N ASP A 56 0.78 24.88 15.99
CA ASP A 56 0.21 24.93 14.65
C ASP A 56 1.26 25.32 13.61
N THR A 57 1.81 24.35 12.93
CA THR A 57 2.70 24.56 11.78
C THR A 57 1.95 25.08 10.55
N GLY A 58 0.62 25.27 10.62
CA GLY A 58 -0.23 25.64 9.48
C GLY A 58 -0.31 24.59 8.38
N MET A 59 0.32 23.43 8.59
CA MET A 59 0.35 22.34 7.61
C MET A 59 -0.76 21.32 7.91
N PRO A 60 -1.74 21.13 7.00
CA PRO A 60 -2.71 20.06 7.12
C PRO A 60 -2.00 18.71 7.09
N PHE A 61 -2.32 17.84 8.05
CA PHE A 61 -1.76 16.50 8.13
C PHE A 61 -2.87 15.49 8.38
N TYR A 62 -2.79 14.35 7.70
CA TYR A 62 -3.73 13.27 7.82
C TYR A 62 -2.99 11.94 7.72
N ALA A 63 -3.13 11.07 8.73
CA ALA A 63 -2.46 9.77 8.79
C ALA A 63 -3.44 8.62 8.77
N PHE A 64 -3.19 7.62 7.91
CA PHE A 64 -3.82 6.32 7.99
C PHE A 64 -2.97 5.40 8.86
N VAL A 65 -3.51 4.95 9.98
CA VAL A 65 -2.83 3.98 10.84
C VAL A 65 -3.40 2.59 10.54
N LEU A 66 -2.56 1.74 10.01
CA LEU A 66 -2.91 0.44 9.48
C LEU A 66 -2.17 -0.66 10.26
N THR A 67 -2.85 -1.76 10.57
CA THR A 67 -2.23 -2.88 11.27
C THR A 67 -1.40 -3.73 10.30
N SER A 68 -0.14 -3.95 10.64
CA SER A 68 0.73 -4.86 9.89
C SER A 68 0.11 -6.26 9.77
N GLY A 69 0.21 -6.86 8.59
CA GLY A 69 -0.33 -8.19 8.29
C GLY A 69 -1.84 -8.24 7.95
N ILE A 70 -2.62 -7.19 8.23
CA ILE A 70 -4.00 -7.07 7.75
C ILE A 70 -4.02 -6.51 6.34
N TRP A 71 -3.28 -5.45 6.11
CA TRP A 71 -3.14 -4.82 4.80
C TRP A 71 -2.03 -5.48 3.99
N PRO A 72 -2.22 -5.68 2.68
CA PRO A 72 -1.20 -6.23 1.79
C PRO A 72 -0.17 -5.15 1.44
N LEU A 73 0.40 -4.52 2.46
CA LEU A 73 1.38 -3.46 2.31
C LEU A 73 2.70 -3.92 2.92
N GLN A 74 3.78 -3.69 2.20
CA GLN A 74 5.12 -4.00 2.67
C GLN A 74 5.78 -2.76 3.26
N THR A 75 6.43 -2.95 4.41
CA THR A 75 7.35 -1.95 4.95
C THR A 75 8.67 -2.07 4.21
N ILE A 76 9.01 -1.07 3.42
CA ILE A 76 10.31 -0.98 2.78
C ILE A 76 11.26 -0.32 3.79
N ALA A 77 12.31 -1.04 4.17
CA ALA A 77 13.38 -0.45 4.96
C ALA A 77 14.08 0.62 4.11
N THR A 78 14.14 1.84 4.60
CA THR A 78 14.74 2.96 3.89
C THR A 78 15.45 3.87 4.87
N ASP A 79 16.61 4.36 4.47
CA ASP A 79 17.37 5.38 5.19
C ASP A 79 16.90 6.81 4.84
N PHE A 80 15.64 6.94 4.42
CA PHE A 80 15.05 8.19 3.98
C PHE A 80 15.16 9.28 5.04
N ILE A 81 15.78 10.39 4.64
CA ILE A 81 15.94 11.57 5.46
C ILE A 81 14.73 12.50 5.26
N VAL A 82 13.92 12.62 6.31
CA VAL A 82 12.73 13.46 6.28
C VAL A 82 13.16 14.93 6.27
N PRO A 83 12.66 15.76 5.32
CA PRO A 83 12.93 17.19 5.28
C PRO A 83 12.56 17.91 6.58
N ALA A 84 13.33 18.93 6.93
CA ALA A 84 13.12 19.69 8.17
C ALA A 84 11.70 20.27 8.29
N GLU A 85 11.14 20.71 7.16
CA GLU A 85 9.79 21.29 7.06
C GLU A 85 8.68 20.29 7.43
N LEU A 86 8.90 19.01 7.18
CA LEU A 86 7.94 17.94 7.45
C LEU A 86 8.18 17.29 8.82
N LYS A 87 9.43 17.30 9.30
CA LYS A 87 9.89 16.52 10.46
C LYS A 87 9.06 16.77 11.71
N GLN A 88 8.76 18.05 12.01
CA GLN A 88 8.00 18.40 13.20
C GLN A 88 6.60 17.76 13.21
N THR A 89 5.88 17.85 12.11
CA THR A 89 4.52 17.29 12.00
C THR A 89 4.48 15.79 12.19
N TYR A 90 5.47 15.07 11.65
CA TYR A 90 5.59 13.62 11.86
C TYR A 90 5.96 13.27 13.30
N GLN A 91 6.83 14.05 13.93
CA GLN A 91 7.18 13.85 15.34
C GLN A 91 6.00 14.12 16.26
N ASP A 92 5.24 15.18 16.03
CA ASP A 92 4.02 15.49 16.79
C ASP A 92 3.01 14.34 16.72
N PHE A 93 2.81 13.78 15.52
CA PHE A 93 1.91 12.63 15.39
C PHE A 93 2.43 11.38 16.09
N MET A 94 3.72 11.10 16.02
CA MET A 94 4.32 9.98 16.75
C MET A 94 4.15 10.13 18.26
N GLU A 95 4.40 11.32 18.80
CA GLU A 95 4.24 11.63 20.23
C GLU A 95 2.78 11.45 20.66
N PHE A 96 1.84 12.04 19.91
CA PHE A 96 0.40 11.89 20.15
C PHE A 96 -0.01 10.41 20.16
N TYR A 97 0.43 9.65 19.16
CA TYR A 97 0.05 8.25 19.02
C TYR A 97 0.66 7.38 20.14
N GLN A 98 1.91 7.60 20.51
CA GLN A 98 2.58 6.87 21.57
C GLN A 98 1.94 7.10 22.95
N ARG A 99 1.48 8.33 23.23
CA ARG A 99 0.74 8.64 24.48
C ARG A 99 -0.56 7.83 24.58
N ALA A 100 -1.26 7.65 23.47
CA ALA A 100 -2.50 6.89 23.43
C ALA A 100 -2.28 5.36 23.35
N HIS A 101 -1.13 4.92 22.82
CA HIS A 101 -0.85 3.52 22.50
C HIS A 101 0.60 3.12 22.85
N ALA A 102 0.94 3.09 24.15
CA ALA A 102 2.28 2.87 24.67
C ALA A 102 2.98 1.57 24.19
N HIS A 103 2.21 0.55 23.78
CA HIS A 103 2.74 -0.75 23.34
C HIS A 103 2.72 -0.96 21.82
N ARG A 104 2.47 0.10 21.05
CA ARG A 104 2.45 0.03 19.59
C ARG A 104 3.59 0.85 19.00
N GLN A 105 4.25 0.29 18.01
CA GLN A 105 5.29 0.97 17.25
C GLN A 105 4.74 1.37 15.87
N LEU A 106 4.98 2.62 15.46
CA LEU A 106 4.64 3.11 14.14
C LEU A 106 5.83 2.95 13.19
N SER A 107 5.54 2.49 11.97
CA SER A 107 6.47 2.50 10.84
C SER A 107 5.85 3.33 9.73
N TRP A 108 6.62 4.25 9.14
CA TRP A 108 6.14 5.11 8.07
C TRP A 108 6.26 4.44 6.70
N LEU A 109 5.18 4.47 5.92
CA LEU A 109 5.17 4.01 4.54
C LEU A 109 5.38 5.20 3.60
N TRP A 110 6.61 5.72 3.57
CA TRP A 110 6.96 6.94 2.83
C TRP A 110 6.64 6.88 1.34
N HIS A 111 6.79 5.71 0.72
CA HIS A 111 6.51 5.46 -0.69
C HIS A 111 5.02 5.58 -1.06
N LEU A 112 4.12 5.38 -0.08
CA LEU A 112 2.67 5.51 -0.25
C LEU A 112 2.13 6.86 0.19
N SER A 113 2.93 7.67 0.90
CA SER A 113 2.47 8.96 1.38
C SER A 113 2.39 9.99 0.26
N THR A 114 1.40 10.86 0.35
CA THR A 114 1.10 11.88 -0.68
C THR A 114 1.12 13.27 -0.06
N ASN A 115 1.73 14.21 -0.76
CA ASN A 115 1.83 15.61 -0.34
C ASN A 115 1.27 16.54 -1.42
N GLU A 116 0.71 17.66 -1.02
CA GLU A 116 0.38 18.77 -1.91
C GLU A 116 1.39 19.90 -1.72
N ILE A 117 2.14 20.21 -2.78
CA ILE A 117 3.09 21.30 -2.82
C ILE A 117 2.50 22.44 -3.64
N ARG A 118 2.47 23.64 -3.06
CA ARG A 118 2.09 24.86 -3.77
C ARG A 118 3.34 25.58 -4.22
N ALA A 119 3.46 25.82 -5.52
CA ALA A 119 4.57 26.58 -6.08
C ALA A 119 4.05 27.62 -7.08
N THR A 120 4.79 28.71 -7.23
CA THR A 120 4.46 29.78 -8.16
C THR A 120 5.53 29.82 -9.25
N PHE A 121 5.12 29.67 -10.51
CA PHE A 121 5.96 29.79 -11.68
C PHE A 121 5.40 30.89 -12.58
N ASP A 122 6.22 31.87 -12.95
CA ASP A 122 5.83 32.97 -13.84
C ASP A 122 4.44 33.57 -13.49
N SER A 123 4.25 33.96 -12.21
CA SER A 123 3.01 34.55 -11.65
C SER A 123 1.81 33.58 -11.59
N ARG A 124 1.92 32.33 -12.05
CA ARG A 124 0.88 31.29 -11.93
C ARG A 124 1.13 30.39 -10.74
N LYS A 125 0.09 30.17 -9.95
CA LYS A 125 0.12 29.25 -8.81
C LYS A 125 -0.28 27.86 -9.28
N TYR A 126 0.54 26.87 -8.96
CA TYR A 126 0.29 25.45 -9.22
C TYR A 126 0.21 24.67 -7.92
N ILE A 127 -0.52 23.58 -7.94
CA ILE A 127 -0.61 22.61 -6.85
C ILE A 127 -0.11 21.27 -7.42
N PHE A 128 1.00 20.81 -6.89
CA PHE A 128 1.58 19.52 -7.27
C PHE A 128 1.21 18.46 -6.24
N THR A 129 0.58 17.38 -6.69
CA THR A 129 0.41 16.18 -5.89
C THR A 129 1.64 15.31 -6.07
N THR A 130 2.40 15.08 -5.01
CA THR A 130 3.70 14.41 -5.02
C THR A 130 3.75 13.28 -4.01
N SER A 131 4.64 12.30 -4.20
CA SER A 131 5.05 11.41 -3.10
C SER A 131 5.91 12.18 -2.10
N THR A 132 6.11 11.63 -0.89
CA THR A 132 7.02 12.26 0.09
C THR A 132 8.45 12.31 -0.41
N TYR A 133 8.90 11.33 -1.19
CA TYR A 133 10.22 11.36 -1.84
C TYR A 133 10.34 12.50 -2.83
N GLN A 134 9.32 12.70 -3.67
CA GLN A 134 9.29 13.83 -4.62
C GLN A 134 9.23 15.16 -3.90
N ALA A 135 8.46 15.26 -2.81
CA ALA A 135 8.39 16.45 -1.98
C ALA A 135 9.75 16.80 -1.38
N ALA A 136 10.47 15.81 -0.85
CA ALA A 136 11.82 16.01 -0.30
C ALA A 136 12.78 16.53 -1.37
N ILE A 137 12.77 15.96 -2.57
CA ILE A 137 13.61 16.42 -3.68
C ILE A 137 13.26 17.88 -4.06
N LEU A 138 11.98 18.21 -4.19
CA LEU A 138 11.58 19.57 -4.55
C LEU A 138 11.97 20.61 -3.50
N LEU A 139 11.93 20.27 -2.22
CA LEU A 139 12.32 21.17 -1.14
C LEU A 139 13.81 21.50 -1.17
N LEU A 140 14.67 20.63 -1.68
CA LEU A 140 16.10 20.93 -1.86
C LEU A 140 16.33 22.11 -2.82
N PHE A 141 15.49 22.25 -3.84
CA PHE A 141 15.58 23.36 -4.79
C PHE A 141 15.17 24.74 -4.22
N ASN A 142 14.70 24.79 -2.96
CA ASN A 142 14.54 26.06 -2.27
C ASN A 142 15.88 26.68 -1.85
N THR A 143 16.91 25.86 -1.67
CA THR A 143 18.24 26.29 -1.22
C THR A 143 19.29 26.30 -2.32
N GLN A 144 19.15 25.43 -3.30
CA GLN A 144 20.12 25.25 -4.40
C GLN A 144 19.38 25.21 -5.73
N SER A 145 19.90 25.92 -6.74
CA SER A 145 19.29 26.01 -8.06
C SER A 145 19.61 24.81 -8.98
N VAL A 146 20.74 24.17 -8.75
CA VAL A 146 21.23 22.99 -9.48
C VAL A 146 21.77 21.99 -8.49
N LEU A 147 21.42 20.72 -8.68
CA LEU A 147 21.84 19.60 -7.85
C LEU A 147 22.24 18.43 -8.75
N THR A 148 23.30 17.74 -8.38
CA THR A 148 23.70 16.49 -9.04
C THR A 148 22.89 15.31 -8.50
N TYR A 149 22.89 14.21 -9.23
CA TYR A 149 22.22 12.98 -8.80
C TYR A 149 22.72 12.51 -7.42
N ASP A 150 24.04 12.51 -7.21
CA ASP A 150 24.66 12.07 -5.96
C ASP A 150 24.33 13.00 -4.78
N GLU A 151 24.27 14.31 -5.01
CA GLU A 151 23.85 15.28 -3.98
C GLU A 151 22.39 15.06 -3.56
N ILE A 152 21.49 14.81 -4.51
CA ILE A 152 20.09 14.49 -4.20
C ILE A 152 20.01 13.16 -3.43
N ALA A 153 20.76 12.13 -3.85
CA ALA A 153 20.81 10.84 -3.16
C ALA A 153 21.29 11.00 -1.72
N ALA A 154 22.39 11.73 -1.50
CA ALA A 154 22.97 11.98 -0.18
C ALA A 154 22.04 12.80 0.72
N ALA A 155 21.37 13.82 0.16
CA ALA A 155 20.47 14.69 0.93
C ALA A 155 19.15 14.00 1.32
N THR A 156 18.67 13.05 0.50
CA THR A 156 17.39 12.35 0.73
C THR A 156 17.56 10.97 1.36
N GLY A 157 18.76 10.37 1.30
CA GLY A 157 18.99 8.99 1.75
C GLY A 157 18.26 7.93 0.93
N LEU A 158 17.80 8.28 -0.28
CA LEU A 158 17.09 7.35 -1.14
C LEU A 158 18.05 6.42 -1.90
N ASP A 159 17.69 5.16 -2.02
CA ASP A 159 18.39 4.22 -2.89
C ASP A 159 18.15 4.55 -4.38
N LYS A 160 18.99 3.99 -5.26
CA LYS A 160 18.92 4.27 -6.70
C LYS A 160 17.56 4.03 -7.32
N ASN A 161 16.85 2.98 -6.88
CA ASN A 161 15.56 2.62 -7.46
C ASN A 161 14.48 3.64 -7.05
N ALA A 162 14.38 3.96 -5.76
CA ALA A 162 13.42 4.94 -5.25
C ALA A 162 13.71 6.35 -5.80
N LEU A 163 14.98 6.73 -5.90
CA LEU A 163 15.38 8.03 -6.45
C LEU A 163 15.01 8.15 -7.93
N ASN A 164 15.33 7.15 -8.75
CA ASN A 164 14.96 7.14 -10.17
C ASN A 164 13.44 7.15 -10.36
N ALA A 165 12.70 6.37 -9.56
CA ALA A 165 11.24 6.36 -9.58
C ALA A 165 10.64 7.72 -9.21
N ALA A 166 11.25 8.45 -8.27
CA ALA A 166 10.83 9.79 -7.89
C ALA A 166 11.16 10.85 -8.95
N LEU A 167 12.36 10.81 -9.53
CA LEU A 167 12.83 11.80 -10.52
C LEU A 167 12.14 11.65 -11.88
N PHE A 168 11.83 10.42 -12.30
CA PHE A 168 11.27 10.15 -13.62
C PHE A 168 9.97 10.92 -13.93
N PRO A 169 8.94 10.97 -13.07
CA PRO A 169 7.76 11.79 -13.34
C PRO A 169 8.09 13.28 -13.39
N MET A 170 8.99 13.77 -12.56
CA MET A 170 9.34 15.19 -12.46
C MET A 170 10.05 15.67 -13.75
N THR A 171 10.95 14.87 -14.31
CA THR A 171 11.62 15.14 -15.57
C THR A 171 10.68 14.96 -16.77
N LYS A 172 9.83 13.94 -16.75
CA LYS A 172 8.82 13.69 -17.79
C LYS A 172 7.82 14.83 -17.92
N PHE A 173 7.38 15.41 -16.82
CA PHE A 173 6.50 16.59 -16.82
C PHE A 173 7.26 17.89 -17.03
N LYS A 174 8.58 17.83 -17.20
CA LYS A 174 9.46 19.01 -17.38
C LYS A 174 9.38 20.00 -16.21
N LEU A 175 9.10 19.50 -15.00
CA LEU A 175 9.22 20.29 -13.78
C LEU A 175 10.69 20.44 -13.39
N LEU A 176 11.45 19.35 -13.52
CA LEU A 176 12.91 19.34 -13.46
C LEU A 176 13.49 19.17 -14.87
N LEU A 177 14.52 19.93 -15.15
CA LEU A 177 15.35 19.80 -16.34
C LEU A 177 16.60 19.01 -15.96
N GLN A 178 16.89 17.97 -16.73
CA GLN A 178 18.11 17.18 -16.56
C GLN A 178 19.12 17.62 -17.63
N LEU A 179 20.31 17.97 -17.18
CA LEU A 179 21.44 18.26 -18.04
C LEU A 179 22.62 17.40 -17.56
N ASP A 180 23.02 16.42 -18.37
CA ASP A 180 23.98 15.38 -17.98
C ASP A 180 23.58 14.71 -16.67
N ASP A 181 24.39 14.83 -15.62
CA ASP A 181 24.16 14.26 -14.30
C ASP A 181 23.59 15.28 -13.30
N SER A 182 23.16 16.44 -13.76
CA SER A 182 22.61 17.52 -12.94
C SER A 182 21.15 17.79 -13.23
N TYR A 183 20.43 18.23 -12.21
CA TYR A 183 19.02 18.57 -12.24
C TYR A 183 18.82 20.02 -11.81
N SER A 184 17.94 20.73 -12.50
CA SER A 184 17.56 22.11 -12.16
C SER A 184 16.05 22.27 -12.22
N LEU A 185 15.50 23.19 -11.44
CA LEU A 185 14.09 23.52 -11.49
C LEU A 185 13.78 24.32 -12.77
N ASN A 186 12.76 23.91 -13.51
CA ASN A 186 12.31 24.63 -14.68
C ASN A 186 11.50 25.86 -14.29
N THR A 187 12.12 27.02 -14.30
CA THR A 187 11.48 28.31 -13.99
C THR A 187 10.38 28.68 -14.99
N ASP A 188 10.48 28.24 -16.23
CA ASP A 188 9.50 28.48 -17.30
C ASP A 188 8.40 27.40 -17.38
N PHE A 189 8.21 26.65 -16.29
CA PHE A 189 7.22 25.59 -16.24
C PHE A 189 5.82 26.09 -16.57
N LYS A 190 5.16 25.44 -17.53
CA LYS A 190 3.78 25.74 -17.95
C LYS A 190 2.98 24.45 -18.09
N ALA A 191 1.88 24.38 -17.36
CA ALA A 191 0.90 23.29 -17.48
C ALA A 191 -0.50 23.85 -17.77
N LYS A 192 -1.30 23.07 -18.52
CA LYS A 192 -2.69 23.44 -18.83
C LYS A 192 -3.58 23.45 -17.55
N LYS A 193 -3.30 22.55 -16.61
CA LYS A 193 -4.06 22.40 -15.36
C LYS A 193 -3.28 23.01 -14.21
N VAL A 194 -3.98 23.69 -13.29
CA VAL A 194 -3.42 24.21 -12.04
C VAL A 194 -2.99 23.09 -11.10
N ARG A 195 -3.74 21.98 -11.06
CA ARG A 195 -3.38 20.80 -10.28
C ARG A 195 -2.66 19.80 -11.19
N VAL A 196 -1.43 19.48 -10.84
CA VAL A 196 -0.55 18.55 -11.57
C VAL A 196 -0.22 17.38 -10.65
N ASN A 197 -0.59 16.17 -11.07
CA ASN A 197 -0.28 14.95 -10.33
C ASN A 197 1.05 14.37 -10.81
N LEU A 198 2.07 14.42 -9.96
CA LEU A 198 3.39 13.82 -10.17
C LEU A 198 3.50 12.44 -9.50
N HIS A 199 2.63 12.16 -8.53
CA HIS A 199 2.54 10.88 -7.85
C HIS A 199 1.80 9.86 -8.74
N VAL A 200 2.45 9.47 -9.84
CA VAL A 200 1.93 8.47 -10.75
C VAL A 200 2.72 7.18 -10.51
N PRO A 201 2.06 6.09 -10.09
CA PRO A 201 2.74 4.80 -9.92
C PRO A 201 3.43 4.38 -11.21
N VAL A 202 4.68 3.99 -11.12
CA VAL A 202 5.41 3.49 -12.28
C VAL A 202 4.81 2.14 -12.66
N ARG A 203 4.52 1.93 -13.96
CA ARG A 203 3.89 0.67 -14.45
C ARG A 203 4.65 -0.60 -14.04
N SER A 204 5.96 -0.51 -13.81
CA SER A 204 6.78 -1.61 -13.30
C SER A 204 6.44 -1.96 -11.86
N GLU A 205 6.21 -0.97 -11.00
CA GLU A 205 5.82 -1.18 -9.59
C GLU A 205 4.43 -1.81 -9.49
N GLN A 206 3.46 -1.30 -10.27
CA GLN A 206 2.12 -1.91 -10.34
C GLN A 206 2.15 -3.36 -10.84
N LYS A 207 3.05 -3.69 -11.79
CA LYS A 207 3.21 -5.07 -12.27
C LYS A 207 3.87 -5.95 -11.22
N ALA A 208 4.88 -5.46 -10.50
CA ALA A 208 5.54 -6.20 -9.44
C ALA A 208 4.57 -6.49 -8.29
N GLU A 209 3.85 -5.47 -7.82
CA GLU A 209 2.83 -5.59 -6.77
C GLU A 209 1.69 -6.53 -7.19
N SER A 210 1.18 -6.42 -8.42
CA SER A 210 0.15 -7.33 -8.92
C SER A 210 0.63 -8.77 -9.08
N ALA A 211 1.90 -8.99 -9.44
CA ALA A 211 2.50 -10.32 -9.53
C ALA A 211 2.66 -10.96 -8.14
N GLU A 212 3.09 -10.19 -7.15
CA GLU A 212 3.23 -10.64 -5.77
C GLU A 212 1.88 -11.00 -5.14
N VAL A 213 0.86 -10.15 -5.33
CA VAL A 213 -0.51 -10.46 -4.90
C VAL A 213 -1.03 -11.73 -5.58
N ALA A 214 -0.77 -11.91 -6.88
CA ALA A 214 -1.17 -13.11 -7.61
C ALA A 214 -0.45 -14.36 -7.07
N GLN A 215 0.82 -14.26 -6.69
CA GLN A 215 1.58 -15.36 -6.10
C GLN A 215 1.03 -15.72 -4.72
N THR A 216 0.77 -14.74 -3.86
CA THR A 216 0.17 -14.97 -2.53
C THR A 216 -1.19 -15.65 -2.65
N VAL A 217 -2.06 -15.17 -3.56
CA VAL A 217 -3.36 -15.81 -3.82
C VAL A 217 -3.20 -17.25 -4.33
N HIS A 218 -2.17 -17.51 -5.14
CA HIS A 218 -1.91 -18.88 -5.63
C HIS A 218 -1.45 -19.80 -4.51
N GLU A 219 -0.59 -19.35 -3.61
CA GLU A 219 -0.13 -20.11 -2.44
C GLU A 219 -1.28 -20.38 -1.47
N ASP A 220 -2.12 -19.41 -1.17
CA ASP A 220 -3.31 -19.56 -0.32
C ASP A 220 -4.27 -20.60 -0.92
N ARG A 221 -4.53 -20.54 -2.24
CA ARG A 221 -5.35 -21.54 -2.94
C ARG A 221 -4.77 -22.93 -2.86
N LYS A 222 -3.45 -23.07 -3.01
CA LYS A 222 -2.74 -24.35 -2.89
C LYS A 222 -2.93 -24.95 -1.49
N MET A 223 -2.77 -24.14 -0.44
CA MET A 223 -2.99 -24.59 0.95
C MET A 223 -4.43 -25.00 1.20
N LEU A 224 -5.41 -24.26 0.68
CA LEU A 224 -6.82 -24.60 0.80
C LEU A 224 -7.16 -25.93 0.09
N ILE A 225 -6.62 -26.15 -1.11
CA ILE A 225 -6.79 -27.43 -1.83
C ILE A 225 -6.21 -28.57 -1.00
N GLN A 226 -5.00 -28.45 -0.48
CA GLN A 226 -4.37 -29.47 0.35
C GLN A 226 -5.18 -29.77 1.62
N ALA A 227 -5.66 -28.73 2.31
CA ALA A 227 -6.48 -28.89 3.52
C ALA A 227 -7.79 -29.65 3.24
N VAL A 228 -8.45 -29.36 2.12
CA VAL A 228 -9.68 -30.05 1.71
C VAL A 228 -9.39 -31.50 1.37
N ILE A 229 -8.32 -31.80 0.62
CA ILE A 229 -7.92 -33.16 0.29
C ILE A 229 -7.66 -33.98 1.56
N VAL A 230 -6.85 -33.43 2.49
CA VAL A 230 -6.55 -34.11 3.76
C VAL A 230 -7.82 -34.38 4.57
N ARG A 231 -8.76 -33.42 4.62
CA ARG A 231 -10.04 -33.56 5.33
C ARG A 231 -10.89 -34.70 4.73
N ILE A 232 -11.00 -34.73 3.40
CA ILE A 232 -11.75 -35.80 2.71
C ILE A 232 -11.10 -37.17 2.97
N MET A 233 -9.79 -37.27 2.85
CA MET A 233 -9.07 -38.53 3.02
C MET A 233 -9.07 -39.01 4.48
N LYS A 234 -9.00 -38.13 5.47
CA LYS A 234 -9.20 -38.50 6.88
C LYS A 234 -10.58 -39.09 7.17
N ALA A 235 -11.62 -38.54 6.52
CA ALA A 235 -12.98 -39.05 6.66
C ALA A 235 -13.22 -40.38 5.93
N ARG A 236 -12.66 -40.54 4.73
CA ARG A 236 -12.93 -41.69 3.84
C ARG A 236 -11.91 -42.80 3.94
N LYS A 237 -10.71 -42.54 4.45
CA LYS A 237 -9.53 -43.43 4.53
C LYS A 237 -9.00 -43.92 3.18
N THR A 238 -9.84 -44.50 2.34
CA THR A 238 -9.53 -44.91 0.97
C THR A 238 -10.53 -44.31 0.00
N TYR A 239 -10.03 -43.68 -1.09
CA TYR A 239 -10.90 -43.03 -2.05
C TYR A 239 -10.31 -43.05 -3.46
N ARG A 240 -11.17 -43.31 -4.47
CA ARG A 240 -10.74 -43.35 -5.89
C ARG A 240 -10.35 -41.95 -6.37
N HIS A 241 -9.27 -41.84 -7.11
CA HIS A 241 -8.71 -40.57 -7.60
C HIS A 241 -9.74 -39.64 -8.26
N ASN A 242 -10.54 -40.17 -9.19
CA ASN A 242 -11.56 -39.39 -9.90
C ASN A 242 -12.67 -38.87 -8.98
N LEU A 243 -13.07 -39.67 -7.98
CA LEU A 243 -14.08 -39.26 -7.01
C LEU A 243 -13.52 -38.16 -6.07
N LEU A 244 -12.25 -38.29 -5.68
CA LEU A 244 -11.56 -37.27 -4.88
C LEU A 244 -11.50 -35.91 -5.60
N LEU A 245 -11.15 -35.94 -6.91
CA LEU A 245 -11.13 -34.72 -7.72
C LEU A 245 -12.50 -34.01 -7.73
N ASN A 246 -13.57 -34.75 -7.98
CA ASN A 246 -14.93 -34.20 -8.03
C ASN A 246 -15.38 -33.67 -6.67
N GLU A 247 -15.07 -34.36 -5.58
CA GLU A 247 -15.45 -33.93 -4.24
C GLU A 247 -14.67 -32.68 -3.81
N VAL A 248 -13.38 -32.57 -4.15
CA VAL A 248 -12.58 -31.36 -3.93
C VAL A 248 -13.14 -30.18 -4.70
N ILE A 249 -13.52 -30.37 -5.97
CA ILE A 249 -14.14 -29.31 -6.79
C ILE A 249 -15.44 -28.85 -6.14
N MET A 250 -16.33 -29.78 -5.76
CA MET A 250 -17.61 -29.43 -5.11
C MET A 250 -17.42 -28.65 -3.82
N GLN A 251 -16.48 -29.03 -2.97
CA GLN A 251 -16.25 -28.36 -1.69
C GLN A 251 -15.60 -26.98 -1.84
N LEU A 252 -14.83 -26.75 -2.89
CA LEU A 252 -14.16 -25.48 -3.15
C LEU A 252 -14.96 -24.54 -4.06
N GLN A 253 -15.98 -25.03 -4.76
CA GLN A 253 -16.76 -24.28 -5.75
C GLN A 253 -17.39 -23.01 -5.16
N SER A 254 -17.74 -23.00 -3.87
CA SER A 254 -18.27 -21.81 -3.18
C SER A 254 -17.21 -20.73 -2.87
N ARG A 255 -15.92 -21.08 -2.94
CA ARG A 255 -14.82 -20.14 -2.63
C ARG A 255 -14.08 -19.70 -3.89
N PHE A 256 -13.71 -20.64 -4.73
CA PHE A 256 -13.11 -20.41 -6.04
C PHE A 256 -13.22 -21.69 -6.88
N GLN A 257 -13.07 -21.55 -8.19
CA GLN A 257 -13.08 -22.70 -9.09
C GLN A 257 -11.65 -23.29 -9.23
N PRO A 258 -11.33 -24.42 -8.59
CA PRO A 258 -10.00 -24.99 -8.65
C PRO A 258 -9.77 -25.64 -10.03
N LYS A 259 -8.54 -25.48 -10.54
CA LYS A 259 -8.15 -26.15 -11.79
C LYS A 259 -7.71 -27.59 -11.48
N VAL A 260 -8.12 -28.53 -12.30
CA VAL A 260 -7.76 -29.95 -12.14
C VAL A 260 -6.24 -30.18 -12.03
N PRO A 261 -5.37 -29.49 -12.81
CA PRO A 261 -3.93 -29.62 -12.64
C PRO A 261 -3.41 -29.19 -11.25
N ASP A 262 -4.02 -28.17 -10.64
CA ASP A 262 -3.61 -27.69 -9.32
C ASP A 262 -3.98 -28.69 -8.22
N ILE A 263 -5.15 -29.35 -8.37
CA ILE A 263 -5.58 -30.43 -7.45
C ILE A 263 -4.64 -31.63 -7.58
N LYS A 264 -4.26 -32.04 -8.80
CA LYS A 264 -3.32 -33.14 -9.02
C LYS A 264 -1.96 -32.85 -8.38
N LYS A 265 -1.38 -31.64 -8.62
CA LYS A 265 -0.13 -31.22 -7.98
C LYS A 265 -0.22 -31.22 -6.45
N ALA A 266 -1.38 -30.83 -5.89
CA ALA A 266 -1.59 -30.85 -4.45
C ALA A 266 -1.63 -32.29 -3.90
N ILE A 267 -2.23 -33.24 -4.63
CA ILE A 267 -2.23 -34.65 -4.28
C ILE A 267 -0.80 -35.19 -4.31
N ASP A 268 -0.05 -34.95 -5.39
CA ASP A 268 1.35 -35.40 -5.54
C ASP A 268 2.21 -34.88 -4.39
N THR A 269 2.09 -33.57 -4.06
CA THR A 269 2.80 -32.96 -2.92
C THR A 269 2.42 -33.60 -1.57
N LEU A 270 1.16 -34.02 -1.38
CA LEU A 270 0.73 -34.67 -0.15
C LEU A 270 1.21 -36.14 -0.08
N ILE A 271 1.39 -36.79 -1.22
CA ILE A 271 2.01 -38.11 -1.30
C ILE A 271 3.51 -38.03 -0.99
N GLU A 272 4.23 -37.08 -1.60
CA GLU A 272 5.65 -36.82 -1.33
C GLU A 272 5.92 -36.51 0.15
N LYS A 273 4.98 -35.85 0.81
CA LYS A 273 5.05 -35.56 2.25
C LYS A 273 4.52 -36.66 3.16
N GLU A 274 4.21 -37.83 2.62
CA GLU A 274 3.69 -39.02 3.34
C GLU A 274 2.34 -38.82 4.06
N TYR A 275 1.58 -37.74 3.71
CA TYR A 275 0.23 -37.52 4.22
C TYR A 275 -0.81 -38.44 3.52
N LEU A 276 -0.49 -38.91 2.33
CA LEU A 276 -1.33 -39.81 1.52
C LEU A 276 -0.46 -40.93 0.95
N SER A 277 -1.03 -42.14 0.81
CA SER A 277 -0.41 -43.26 0.11
C SER A 277 -1.26 -43.71 -1.07
N LEU A 278 -0.63 -44.06 -2.16
CA LEU A 278 -1.27 -44.77 -3.30
C LEU A 278 -1.50 -46.24 -2.89
N ILE A 279 -2.74 -46.70 -3.03
CA ILE A 279 -3.12 -48.10 -2.89
C ILE A 279 -3.41 -48.66 -4.27
#